data_dac0b0788cd17b4cbab497dab7f66bfa
#
_entry.id   dac0b0788cd17b4cbab497dab7f66bfa
#
_cell.length_a   1.000
_cell.length_b   1.000
_cell.length_c   1.000
_cell.angle_alpha   90.00
_cell.angle_beta   90.00
_cell.angle_gamma   90.00
#
_symmetry.space_group_name_H-M   'P 1'
#
loop_
_entity.id
_entity.type
_entity.pdbx_description
1 polymer ?
#
loop_
_entity_poly.entity_id
_entity_poly.type
_entity_poly.pdbx_seq_one_letter_code
_entity_poly.pdbx_strand_id
1 'polypeptide(L)'
;MKGLRIMLLSLLTLLLLGCQGEVQYATPLRPIHYPIYFASAEGRALVPAGGYLRITRPSTATSAVGFGGILVIHGFAGSGMADYYYAYDLACPKELDPTNSLVVNEKLEAVCPKCHSRFSIVYGGGMPIQGPAQSPLLPYRVLPIDGGIRITTPEL
;
A
#
# COMPACT_ATOMS: atom_id res chain seq x y z
N MET A 1 -14.44 -50.36 14.11
CA MET A 1 -15.13 -49.08 13.92
C MET A 1 -14.52 -47.90 14.72
N LYS A 2 -13.93 -48.10 15.89
CA LYS A 2 -13.24 -47.02 16.65
C LYS A 2 -11.95 -46.52 15.99
N GLY A 3 -11.11 -47.40 15.42
CA GLY A 3 -9.87 -47.05 14.75
C GLY A 3 -10.06 -46.20 13.48
N LEU A 4 -11.10 -46.48 12.69
CA LEU A 4 -11.43 -45.72 11.49
C LEU A 4 -11.88 -44.28 11.81
N ARG A 5 -12.59 -44.08 12.92
CA ARG A 5 -13.01 -42.73 13.36
C ARG A 5 -11.83 -41.89 13.84
N ILE A 6 -10.87 -42.53 14.55
CA ILE A 6 -9.64 -41.83 14.99
C ILE A 6 -8.77 -41.42 13.80
N MET A 7 -8.63 -42.32 12.81
CA MET A 7 -7.89 -42.04 11.59
C MET A 7 -8.55 -40.93 10.74
N LEU A 8 -9.88 -40.89 10.65
CA LEU A 8 -10.61 -39.82 9.99
C LEU A 8 -10.47 -38.46 10.71
N LEU A 9 -10.51 -38.46 12.06
CA LEU A 9 -10.30 -37.24 12.84
C LEU A 9 -8.88 -36.69 12.67
N SER A 10 -7.85 -37.57 12.65
CA SER A 10 -6.46 -37.12 12.47
C SER A 10 -6.20 -36.58 11.05
N LEU A 11 -6.86 -37.12 10.03
CA LEU A 11 -6.78 -36.63 8.66
C LEU A 11 -7.47 -35.27 8.51
N LEU A 12 -8.60 -35.08 9.21
CA LEU A 12 -9.33 -33.81 9.20
C LEU A 12 -8.56 -32.67 9.90
N THR A 13 -7.81 -32.97 10.97
CA THR A 13 -6.98 -31.98 11.65
C THR A 13 -5.76 -31.57 10.83
N LEU A 14 -5.22 -32.45 9.98
CA LEU A 14 -4.10 -32.12 9.08
C LEU A 14 -4.50 -31.18 7.95
N LEU A 15 -5.77 -31.21 7.53
CA LEU A 15 -6.31 -30.33 6.49
C LEU A 15 -6.57 -28.90 6.97
N LEU A 16 -6.57 -28.65 8.29
CA LEU A 16 -6.80 -27.33 8.87
C LEU A 16 -5.51 -26.50 9.09
N LEU A 17 -4.33 -27.06 8.80
CA LEU A 17 -3.06 -26.31 8.73
C LEU A 17 -3.00 -25.54 7.41
N GLY A 18 -3.96 -24.63 7.23
CA GLY A 18 -3.97 -23.72 6.08
C GLY A 18 -2.72 -22.87 6.08
N CYS A 19 -2.02 -22.82 4.95
CA CYS A 19 -0.94 -21.87 4.69
C CYS A 19 -1.42 -20.45 4.95
N GLN A 20 -1.00 -19.83 6.04
CA GLN A 20 -1.00 -18.39 6.18
C GLN A 20 0.15 -17.87 5.31
N GLY A 21 -0.14 -17.59 4.05
CA GLY A 21 0.82 -16.96 3.16
C GLY A 21 1.07 -15.52 3.64
N GLU A 22 2.22 -15.29 4.25
CA GLU A 22 2.68 -13.94 4.56
C GLU A 22 2.91 -13.20 3.24
N VAL A 23 2.34 -12.00 3.12
CA VAL A 23 2.52 -11.16 1.93
C VAL A 23 3.94 -10.64 1.91
N GLN A 24 4.75 -11.11 0.98
CA GLN A 24 6.13 -10.67 0.82
C GLN A 24 6.22 -9.45 -0.10
N TYR A 25 6.72 -8.34 0.43
CA TYR A 25 6.98 -7.13 -0.35
C TYR A 25 8.39 -7.16 -0.93
N ALA A 26 8.51 -6.95 -2.25
CA ALA A 26 9.80 -6.90 -2.92
C ALA A 26 10.54 -5.58 -2.70
N THR A 27 9.79 -4.48 -2.53
CA THR A 27 10.36 -3.13 -2.32
C THR A 27 11.05 -3.06 -0.96
N PRO A 28 12.31 -2.55 -0.88
CA PRO A 28 13.03 -2.41 0.36
C PRO A 28 12.33 -1.44 1.32
N LEU A 29 12.10 -1.89 2.56
CA LEU A 29 11.57 -1.02 3.60
C LEU A 29 12.63 0.02 3.99
N ARG A 30 12.26 1.30 3.89
CA ARG A 30 13.05 2.44 4.35
C ARG A 30 12.23 3.27 5.32
N PRO A 31 12.87 3.96 6.28
CA PRO A 31 12.17 4.82 7.21
C PRO A 31 11.34 5.87 6.47
N ILE A 32 10.15 6.11 7.00
CA ILE A 32 9.25 7.14 6.51
C ILE A 32 8.63 7.88 7.68
N HIS A 33 8.59 9.21 7.58
CA HIS A 33 7.89 10.10 8.47
C HIS A 33 7.49 11.35 7.70
N TYR A 34 6.22 11.48 7.35
CA TYR A 34 5.74 12.59 6.55
C TYR A 34 4.34 13.04 7.01
N PRO A 35 4.22 14.21 7.66
CA PRO A 35 2.92 14.78 8.00
C PRO A 35 2.34 15.54 6.79
N ILE A 36 1.03 15.39 6.56
CA ILE A 36 0.27 16.08 5.51
C ILE A 36 -0.92 16.76 6.19
N TYR A 37 -0.99 18.08 6.11
CA TYR A 37 -2.11 18.86 6.62
C TYR A 37 -3.06 19.23 5.49
N PHE A 38 -4.35 18.91 5.62
CA PHE A 38 -5.34 19.12 4.56
C PHE A 38 -5.55 20.59 4.20
N ALA A 39 -5.27 21.52 5.11
CA ALA A 39 -5.32 22.95 4.84
C ALA A 39 -4.12 23.47 4.00
N SER A 40 -3.03 22.68 3.90
CA SER A 40 -1.87 23.06 3.10
C SER A 40 -2.16 23.00 1.60
N ALA A 41 -1.35 23.69 0.79
CA ALA A 41 -1.47 23.62 -0.67
C ALA A 41 -1.33 22.19 -1.21
N GLU A 42 -0.45 21.40 -0.60
CA GLU A 42 -0.20 20.00 -0.95
C GLU A 42 -1.36 19.10 -0.50
N GLY A 43 -1.80 19.21 0.76
CA GLY A 43 -2.82 18.33 1.34
C GLY A 43 -4.22 18.52 0.78
N ARG A 44 -4.54 19.68 0.19
CA ARG A 44 -5.84 19.90 -0.47
C ARG A 44 -6.14 18.90 -1.58
N ALA A 45 -5.12 18.36 -2.24
CA ALA A 45 -5.29 17.35 -3.26
C ALA A 45 -5.90 16.03 -2.72
N LEU A 46 -5.78 15.79 -1.42
CA LEU A 46 -6.32 14.59 -0.76
C LEU A 46 -7.73 14.77 -0.20
N VAL A 47 -8.31 15.97 -0.23
CA VAL A 47 -9.65 16.23 0.33
C VAL A 47 -10.75 15.50 -0.45
N PRO A 48 -10.80 15.53 -1.80
CA PRO A 48 -11.82 14.78 -2.54
C PRO A 48 -11.50 13.29 -2.57
N ALA A 49 -12.53 12.43 -2.53
CA ALA A 49 -12.39 11.01 -2.77
C ALA A 49 -11.76 10.76 -4.15
N GLY A 50 -10.78 9.85 -4.21
CA GLY A 50 -9.95 9.64 -5.39
C GLY A 50 -8.83 10.68 -5.57
N GLY A 51 -8.77 11.71 -4.71
CA GLY A 51 -7.65 12.65 -4.68
C GLY A 51 -6.35 11.93 -4.28
N TYR A 52 -5.25 12.28 -4.92
CA TYR A 52 -3.97 11.65 -4.64
C TYR A 52 -2.81 12.66 -4.63
N LEU A 53 -1.72 12.23 -3.98
CA LEU A 53 -0.49 13.02 -3.86
C LEU A 53 0.72 12.12 -4.07
N ARG A 54 1.68 12.59 -4.84
CA ARG A 54 2.97 11.92 -5.06
C ARG A 54 4.08 12.78 -4.46
N ILE A 55 4.82 12.21 -3.52
CA ILE A 55 5.87 12.90 -2.77
C ILE A 55 7.19 12.18 -3.03
N THR A 56 8.10 12.81 -3.73
CA THR A 56 9.40 12.23 -4.10
C THR A 56 10.57 12.85 -3.34
N ARG A 57 10.31 13.93 -2.57
CA ARG A 57 11.35 14.64 -1.80
C ARG A 57 10.84 14.99 -0.41
N PRO A 58 11.71 14.95 0.61
CA PRO A 58 11.37 15.46 1.92
C PRO A 58 10.99 16.95 1.87
N SER A 59 9.98 17.34 2.65
CA SER A 59 9.57 18.74 2.79
C SER A 59 10.34 19.48 3.89
N THR A 60 10.90 18.75 4.85
CA THR A 60 11.66 19.27 5.99
C THR A 60 12.87 18.39 6.27
N ALA A 61 13.80 18.89 7.08
CA ALA A 61 14.99 18.10 7.49
C ALA A 61 14.65 16.83 8.30
N THR A 62 13.47 16.78 8.91
CA THR A 62 12.98 15.63 9.69
C THR A 62 12.05 14.71 8.93
N SER A 63 11.66 15.08 7.70
CA SER A 63 10.81 14.24 6.84
C SER A 63 11.64 13.17 6.16
N ALA A 64 11.06 11.97 6.02
CA ALA A 64 11.62 10.86 5.25
C ALA A 64 10.53 10.28 4.34
N VAL A 65 10.90 9.92 3.12
CA VAL A 65 9.94 9.56 2.04
C VAL A 65 10.06 8.10 1.58
N GLY A 66 10.75 7.24 2.33
CA GLY A 66 10.87 5.82 1.99
C GLY A 66 11.92 5.53 0.91
N PHE A 67 11.69 4.49 0.10
CA PHE A 67 12.62 4.04 -0.94
C PHE A 67 12.43 4.81 -2.26
N GLY A 68 11.23 4.77 -2.85
CA GLY A 68 10.92 5.44 -4.12
C GLY A 68 10.10 6.71 -3.99
N GLY A 69 9.77 7.13 -2.78
CA GLY A 69 8.82 8.19 -2.50
C GLY A 69 7.50 7.67 -1.96
N ILE A 70 6.52 8.56 -1.79
CA ILE A 70 5.21 8.22 -1.24
C ILE A 70 4.13 8.50 -2.28
N LEU A 71 3.24 7.54 -2.50
CA LEU A 71 1.95 7.73 -3.12
C LEU A 71 0.89 7.69 -2.03
N VAL A 72 0.17 8.77 -1.82
CA VAL A 72 -1.00 8.80 -0.93
C VAL A 72 -2.24 8.98 -1.76
N ILE A 73 -3.31 8.25 -1.45
CA ILE A 73 -4.59 8.36 -2.11
C ILE A 73 -5.73 8.38 -1.09
N HIS A 74 -6.70 9.26 -1.29
CA HIS A 74 -7.98 9.20 -0.61
C HIS A 74 -8.83 8.13 -1.31
N GLY A 75 -8.86 6.93 -0.74
CA GLY A 75 -9.57 5.79 -1.28
C GLY A 75 -11.07 5.91 -1.19
N PHE A 76 -11.76 4.91 -1.74
CA PHE A 76 -13.21 4.82 -1.60
C PHE A 76 -13.54 4.02 -0.34
N ALA A 77 -14.26 4.64 0.60
CA ALA A 77 -14.72 3.96 1.80
C ALA A 77 -15.69 2.83 1.44
N GLY A 78 -15.46 1.64 1.97
CA GLY A 78 -16.53 0.68 2.16
C GLY A 78 -17.59 1.26 3.11
N SER A 79 -18.71 0.58 3.32
CA SER A 79 -19.88 1.02 4.08
C SER A 79 -19.59 1.54 5.50
N GLY A 80 -19.04 2.74 5.63
CA GLY A 80 -18.79 3.36 6.93
C GLY A 80 -17.93 4.62 6.81
N MET A 81 -18.30 5.63 7.50
CA MET A 81 -17.91 7.02 7.50
C MET A 81 -16.45 7.34 7.87
N ALA A 82 -15.48 6.49 7.58
CA ALA A 82 -14.08 6.84 7.76
C ALA A 82 -13.46 7.15 6.41
N ASP A 83 -12.85 8.31 6.29
CA ASP A 83 -12.01 8.64 5.15
C ASP A 83 -10.82 7.66 5.14
N TYR A 84 -10.77 6.79 4.14
CA TYR A 84 -9.70 5.83 4.00
C TYR A 84 -8.58 6.42 3.17
N TYR A 85 -7.48 6.72 3.83
CA TYR A 85 -6.25 7.10 3.15
C TYR A 85 -5.33 5.90 3.07
N TYR A 86 -4.85 5.60 1.87
CA TYR A 86 -3.85 4.57 1.64
C TYR A 86 -2.55 5.24 1.21
N ALA A 87 -1.44 4.69 1.67
CA ALA A 87 -0.12 5.16 1.29
C ALA A 87 0.77 3.99 0.85
N TYR A 88 1.53 4.19 -0.22
CA TYR A 88 2.39 3.18 -0.80
C TYR A 88 3.74 3.79 -1.18
N ASP A 89 4.77 2.93 -1.26
CA ASP A 89 6.03 3.33 -1.90
C ASP A 89 5.81 3.55 -3.40
N LEU A 90 6.43 4.59 -3.95
CA LEU A 90 6.35 4.94 -5.37
C LEU A 90 7.23 4.08 -6.27
N ALA A 91 8.13 3.24 -5.72
CA ALA A 91 8.93 2.34 -6.54
C ALA A 91 8.11 1.15 -7.02
N CYS A 92 8.29 0.78 -8.28
CA CYS A 92 7.72 -0.44 -8.82
C CYS A 92 8.39 -1.67 -8.18
N PRO A 93 7.64 -2.62 -7.58
CA PRO A 93 8.20 -3.80 -6.92
C PRO A 93 8.94 -4.75 -7.88
N LYS A 94 8.71 -4.65 -9.19
CA LYS A 94 9.46 -5.39 -10.20
C LYS A 94 10.78 -4.73 -10.56
N GLU A 95 10.78 -3.41 -10.73
CA GLU A 95 11.95 -2.67 -11.22
C GLU A 95 12.95 -2.35 -10.09
N LEU A 96 12.47 -2.16 -8.87
CA LEU A 96 13.25 -1.80 -7.67
C LEU A 96 14.17 -0.59 -7.90
N ASP A 97 13.69 0.35 -8.71
CA ASP A 97 14.40 1.56 -9.08
C ASP A 97 13.71 2.79 -8.45
N PRO A 98 14.33 3.43 -7.44
CA PRO A 98 13.72 4.57 -6.76
C PRO A 98 13.59 5.81 -7.64
N THR A 99 14.30 5.85 -8.78
CA THR A 99 14.22 6.97 -9.73
C THR A 99 13.06 6.81 -10.72
N ASN A 100 12.55 5.59 -10.89
CA ASN A 100 11.42 5.27 -11.77
C ASN A 100 10.11 5.19 -11.00
N SER A 101 9.60 6.34 -10.58
CA SER A 101 8.37 6.42 -9.79
C SER A 101 7.11 6.08 -10.58
N LEU A 102 6.20 5.34 -9.95
CA LEU A 102 4.86 5.05 -10.46
C LEU A 102 4.11 6.36 -10.76
N VAL A 103 3.24 6.31 -11.77
CA VAL A 103 2.30 7.38 -12.10
C VAL A 103 0.86 6.89 -11.87
N VAL A 104 -0.06 7.81 -11.61
CA VAL A 104 -1.49 7.46 -11.45
C VAL A 104 -2.21 7.81 -12.75
N ASN A 105 -2.97 6.85 -13.28
CA ASN A 105 -3.77 7.04 -14.50
C ASN A 105 -5.19 7.56 -14.18
N GLU A 106 -5.97 7.83 -15.21
CA GLU A 106 -7.36 8.32 -15.10
C GLU A 106 -8.31 7.36 -14.38
N LYS A 107 -7.96 6.08 -14.30
CA LYS A 107 -8.74 5.05 -13.56
C LYS A 107 -8.31 4.93 -12.10
N LEU A 108 -7.46 5.83 -11.62
CA LEU A 108 -6.88 5.79 -10.27
C LEU A 108 -6.10 4.50 -10.00
N GLU A 109 -5.37 4.00 -11.01
CA GLU A 109 -4.44 2.89 -10.87
C GLU A 109 -3.01 3.42 -10.87
N ALA A 110 -2.14 2.87 -10.04
CA ALA A 110 -0.71 3.16 -10.12
C ALA A 110 -0.10 2.36 -11.28
N VAL A 111 0.64 3.02 -12.13
CA VAL A 111 1.23 2.45 -13.36
C VAL A 111 2.74 2.63 -13.36
N CYS A 112 3.48 1.57 -13.63
CA CYS A 112 4.92 1.66 -13.83
C CYS A 112 5.23 2.12 -15.27
N PRO A 113 5.95 3.24 -15.47
CA PRO A 113 6.29 3.71 -16.82
C PRO A 113 7.20 2.75 -17.59
N LYS A 114 7.98 1.92 -16.87
CA LYS A 114 8.98 1.03 -17.47
C LYS A 114 8.43 -0.34 -17.84
N CYS A 115 7.78 -1.05 -16.90
CA CYS A 115 7.27 -2.40 -17.15
C CYS A 115 5.76 -2.44 -17.43
N HIS A 116 5.07 -1.30 -17.39
CA HIS A 116 3.63 -1.15 -17.61
C HIS A 116 2.74 -1.97 -16.66
N SER A 117 3.29 -2.45 -15.54
CA SER A 117 2.47 -3.07 -14.51
C SER A 117 1.53 -2.04 -13.88
N ARG A 118 0.29 -2.46 -13.62
CA ARG A 118 -0.76 -1.64 -13.00
C ARG A 118 -1.15 -2.22 -11.66
N PHE A 119 -1.43 -1.33 -10.71
CA PHE A 119 -1.74 -1.71 -9.32
C PHE A 119 -3.03 -1.02 -8.87
N SER A 120 -3.86 -1.77 -8.15
CA SER A 120 -5.05 -1.24 -7.48
C SER A 120 -4.64 -0.48 -6.22
N ILE A 121 -5.00 0.80 -6.12
CA ILE A 121 -4.57 1.65 -5.00
C ILE A 121 -5.72 2.23 -4.17
N VAL A 122 -6.94 2.25 -4.70
CA VAL A 122 -8.09 2.94 -4.07
C VAL A 122 -8.83 2.12 -3.01
N TYR A 123 -8.58 0.79 -2.97
CA TYR A 123 -9.24 -0.12 -2.02
C TYR A 123 -8.27 -0.75 -1.01
N GLY A 124 -7.06 -0.26 -0.93
CA GLY A 124 -5.99 -0.87 -0.12
C GLY A 124 -5.28 -2.02 -0.84
N GLY A 125 -4.29 -2.61 -0.15
CA GLY A 125 -3.55 -3.78 -0.62
C GLY A 125 -2.48 -3.52 -1.69
N GLY A 126 -2.63 -2.54 -2.57
CA GLY A 126 -1.64 -2.23 -3.62
C GLY A 126 -1.37 -3.38 -4.59
N MET A 127 -2.36 -4.26 -4.81
CA MET A 127 -2.20 -5.51 -5.58
C MET A 127 -1.96 -5.23 -7.06
N PRO A 128 -1.04 -5.99 -7.72
CA PRO A 128 -0.90 -5.93 -9.16
C PRO A 128 -2.16 -6.48 -9.85
N ILE A 129 -2.69 -5.73 -10.80
CA ILE A 129 -3.89 -6.08 -11.57
C ILE A 129 -3.59 -6.35 -13.04
N GLN A 130 -2.41 -5.92 -13.51
CA GLN A 130 -1.94 -6.19 -14.87
C GLN A 130 -0.43 -6.00 -14.95
N GLY A 131 0.20 -6.69 -15.90
CA GLY A 131 1.62 -6.59 -16.23
C GLY A 131 2.46 -7.63 -15.51
N PRO A 132 3.80 -7.54 -15.62
CA PRO A 132 4.70 -8.57 -15.14
C PRO A 132 5.07 -8.47 -13.64
N ALA A 133 4.63 -7.46 -12.89
CA ALA A 133 4.86 -7.41 -11.45
C ALA A 133 4.02 -8.47 -10.73
N GLN A 134 4.62 -9.17 -9.79
CA GLN A 134 3.97 -10.23 -9.00
C GLN A 134 3.76 -9.83 -7.53
N SER A 135 4.61 -8.96 -7.00
CA SER A 135 4.49 -8.47 -5.63
C SER A 135 3.60 -7.22 -5.57
N PRO A 136 2.85 -7.01 -4.49
CA PRO A 136 2.10 -5.78 -4.28
C PRO A 136 3.03 -4.60 -3.99
N LEU A 137 2.48 -3.40 -4.07
CA LEU A 137 3.15 -2.18 -3.60
C LEU A 137 3.40 -2.28 -2.09
N LEU A 138 4.54 -1.81 -1.63
CA LEU A 138 4.84 -1.72 -0.20
C LEU A 138 3.91 -0.68 0.44
N PRO A 139 3.01 -1.08 1.35
CA PRO A 139 2.12 -0.14 2.02
C PRO A 139 2.85 0.60 3.14
N TYR A 140 2.45 1.83 3.39
CA TYR A 140 2.84 2.62 4.53
C TYR A 140 1.67 2.77 5.50
N ARG A 141 1.98 2.97 6.78
CA ARG A 141 0.96 3.21 7.79
C ARG A 141 0.50 4.67 7.72
N VAL A 142 -0.81 4.87 7.70
CA VAL A 142 -1.45 6.19 7.75
C VAL A 142 -2.07 6.38 9.11
N LEU A 143 -1.68 7.43 9.81
CA LEU A 143 -2.19 7.78 11.14
C LEU A 143 -2.91 9.12 11.07
N PRO A 144 -4.11 9.25 11.63
CA PRO A 144 -4.77 10.54 11.74
C PRO A 144 -4.00 11.46 12.70
N ILE A 145 -3.92 12.73 12.33
CA ILE A 145 -3.43 13.82 13.19
C ILE A 145 -4.42 14.98 13.12
N ASP A 146 -4.29 15.95 14.00
CA ASP A 146 -5.14 17.13 13.97
C ASP A 146 -5.00 17.88 12.65
N GLY A 147 -6.10 18.00 11.91
CA GLY A 147 -6.18 18.67 10.61
C GLY A 147 -5.47 17.93 9.44
N GLY A 148 -5.15 16.62 9.58
CA GLY A 148 -4.45 15.90 8.51
C GLY A 148 -4.16 14.44 8.81
N ILE A 149 -3.15 13.93 8.15
CA ILE A 149 -2.63 12.57 8.30
C ILE A 149 -1.11 12.57 8.42
N ARG A 150 -0.56 11.52 9.03
CA ARG A 150 0.87 11.26 9.08
C ARG A 150 1.16 9.90 8.47
N ILE A 151 2.11 9.86 7.54
CA ILE A 151 2.59 8.62 6.93
C ILE A 151 3.82 8.16 7.70
N THR A 152 3.83 6.89 8.11
CA THR A 152 4.92 6.28 8.89
C THR A 152 5.30 4.91 8.35
N THR A 153 6.48 4.45 8.76
CA THR A 153 6.93 3.08 8.49
C THR A 153 5.90 2.07 9.00
N PRO A 154 5.50 1.07 8.22
CA PRO A 154 4.62 0.00 8.68
C PRO A 154 5.30 -0.83 9.77
N GLU A 155 4.52 -1.41 10.65
CA GLU A 155 4.92 -2.52 11.51
C GLU A 155 4.67 -3.80 10.69
N LEU A 156 5.73 -4.39 10.14
CA LEU A 156 5.70 -5.64 9.37
C LEU A 156 5.98 -6.82 10.29
#